data_02bbf0e754b5eb60ec9682f171aaf547
#
_entry.id   02bbf0e754b5eb60ec9682f171aaf547
#
_cell.length_a   1.000
_cell.length_b   1.000
_cell.length_c   1.000
_cell.angle_alpha   90.00
_cell.angle_beta   90.00
_cell.angle_gamma   90.00
#
_symmetry.space_group_name_H-M   'P 1'
#
loop_
_entity.id
_entity.type
_entity.pdbx_description
1 polymer ?
#
loop_
_entity_poly.entity_id
_entity_poly.type
_entity_poly.pdbx_seq_one_letter_code
_entity_poly.pdbx_strand_id
1 'polypeptide(L)'
;MLNTENTMSNTTLTQLQEGLTTAYIDGTAAANLAYKPAFVSNNPEEGKKVISVIEDELMKCDQFQISVAFITMGGITPLLQTLKELEKRQIPGQILTTNYLNFSEPRALKKLQELSNVTLKMYDVDRADQGFHTKGYIFKKEEIYRIIVNVKTCALAN
;
A
#
# COMPACT_ATOMS: atom_id res chain seq x y z
N MET A 1 -27.88 43.68 -0.65
CA MET A 1 -26.48 43.21 -0.58
C MET A 1 -26.36 42.17 0.52
N LEU A 2 -26.74 40.94 0.28
CA LEU A 2 -26.60 39.84 1.25
C LEU A 2 -26.99 38.53 0.54
N ASN A 3 -26.09 37.91 -0.28
CA ASN A 3 -26.28 36.53 -0.69
C ASN A 3 -25.04 35.91 -1.36
N THR A 4 -23.90 36.62 -1.40
CA THR A 4 -22.67 36.08 -2.04
C THR A 4 -21.81 35.21 -1.11
N GLU A 5 -21.91 35.38 0.20
CA GLU A 5 -21.10 34.63 1.16
C GLU A 5 -21.61 33.17 1.35
N ASN A 6 -22.94 32.99 1.26
CA ASN A 6 -23.53 31.68 1.52
C ASN A 6 -23.40 30.68 0.35
N THR A 7 -23.26 31.16 -0.88
CA THR A 7 -23.06 30.35 -2.07
C THR A 7 -21.60 29.87 -2.18
N MET A 8 -20.63 30.68 -1.79
CA MET A 8 -19.22 30.27 -1.75
C MET A 8 -18.96 29.20 -0.69
N SER A 9 -19.63 29.29 0.46
CA SER A 9 -19.55 28.29 1.55
C SER A 9 -20.05 26.91 1.11
N ASN A 10 -21.17 26.81 0.39
CA ASN A 10 -21.73 25.54 -0.07
C ASN A 10 -20.84 24.89 -1.14
N THR A 11 -20.28 25.65 -2.08
CA THR A 11 -19.37 25.12 -3.10
C THR A 11 -18.09 24.59 -2.46
N THR A 12 -17.52 25.30 -1.50
CA THR A 12 -16.32 24.87 -0.78
C THR A 12 -16.56 23.59 0.02
N LEU A 13 -17.72 23.51 0.71
CA LEU A 13 -18.09 22.30 1.45
C LEU A 13 -18.28 21.10 0.52
N THR A 14 -18.90 21.27 -0.63
CA THR A 14 -19.07 20.21 -1.64
C THR A 14 -17.72 19.74 -2.17
N GLN A 15 -16.83 20.67 -2.53
CA GLN A 15 -15.48 20.34 -3.00
C GLN A 15 -14.64 19.62 -1.91
N LEU A 16 -14.77 20.01 -0.65
CA LEU A 16 -14.13 19.32 0.45
C LEU A 16 -14.68 17.90 0.65
N GLN A 17 -15.99 17.71 0.55
CA GLN A 17 -16.60 16.39 0.63
C GLN A 17 -16.17 15.47 -0.51
N GLU A 18 -16.20 15.98 -1.75
CA GLU A 18 -15.71 15.25 -2.91
C GLU A 18 -14.21 14.94 -2.80
N GLY A 19 -13.40 15.89 -2.36
CA GLY A 19 -11.98 15.70 -2.13
C GLY A 19 -11.70 14.62 -1.07
N LEU A 20 -12.50 14.58 0.00
CA LEU A 20 -12.37 13.56 1.04
C LEU A 20 -12.67 12.15 0.52
N THR A 21 -13.66 11.98 -0.36
CA THR A 21 -14.00 10.66 -0.92
C THR A 21 -12.92 10.10 -1.84
N THR A 22 -12.14 10.97 -2.47
CA THR A 22 -11.03 10.58 -3.38
C THR A 22 -9.65 10.80 -2.78
N ALA A 23 -9.55 11.13 -1.47
CA ALA A 23 -8.30 11.56 -0.82
C ALA A 23 -7.60 12.69 -1.60
N TYR A 24 -8.37 13.62 -2.14
CA TYR A 24 -7.93 14.75 -2.99
C TYR A 24 -7.22 14.33 -4.28
N ILE A 25 -7.45 13.10 -4.75
CA ILE A 25 -6.99 12.68 -6.07
C ILE A 25 -8.03 13.13 -7.10
N ASP A 26 -7.65 14.03 -7.98
CA ASP A 26 -8.46 14.42 -9.12
C ASP A 26 -8.21 13.47 -10.30
N GLY A 27 -9.11 12.51 -10.48
CA GLY A 27 -9.04 11.55 -11.59
C GLY A 27 -9.40 12.17 -12.96
N THR A 28 -9.91 13.41 -12.99
CA THR A 28 -10.26 14.12 -14.22
C THR A 28 -9.16 15.06 -14.67
N ALA A 29 -8.24 15.44 -13.79
CA ALA A 29 -7.09 16.25 -14.14
C ALA A 29 -6.25 15.53 -15.20
N ALA A 30 -5.90 16.24 -16.26
CA ALA A 30 -5.02 15.75 -17.31
C ALA A 30 -3.61 15.56 -16.73
N ALA A 31 -3.40 14.45 -16.01
CA ALA A 31 -2.07 14.01 -15.67
C ALA A 31 -1.34 13.57 -16.94
N ASN A 32 -0.02 13.65 -16.94
CA ASN A 32 0.79 12.96 -17.95
C ASN A 32 0.26 11.53 -18.09
N LEU A 33 0.09 11.05 -19.32
CA LEU A 33 -0.44 9.70 -19.62
C LEU A 33 0.26 8.57 -18.88
N ALA A 34 1.49 8.82 -18.40
CA ALA A 34 2.26 7.90 -17.54
C ALA A 34 1.68 7.75 -16.11
N TYR A 35 0.89 8.70 -15.63
CA TYR A 35 0.39 8.71 -14.27
C TYR A 35 -1.14 8.67 -14.26
N LYS A 36 -1.68 7.55 -13.81
CA LYS A 36 -3.12 7.37 -13.64
C LYS A 36 -3.42 7.18 -12.15
N PRO A 37 -3.56 8.26 -11.38
CA PRO A 37 -3.88 8.13 -9.96
C PRO A 37 -5.28 7.52 -9.79
N ALA A 38 -5.41 6.63 -8.82
CA ALA A 38 -6.68 6.05 -8.43
C ALA A 38 -6.74 5.94 -6.91
N PHE A 39 -7.88 6.24 -6.35
CA PHE A 39 -8.11 6.05 -4.92
C PHE A 39 -8.55 4.62 -4.64
N VAL A 40 -7.89 3.96 -3.69
CA VAL A 40 -8.21 2.61 -3.25
C VAL A 40 -8.53 2.64 -1.76
N SER A 41 -9.73 2.21 -1.39
CA SER A 41 -10.18 2.18 0.01
C SER A 41 -10.79 0.84 0.38
N ASN A 42 -10.85 0.55 1.68
CA ASN A 42 -11.70 -0.50 2.18
C ASN A 42 -13.15 0.03 2.22
N ASN A 43 -14.02 -0.57 1.44
CA ASN A 43 -15.45 -0.29 1.45
C ASN A 43 -16.22 -1.62 1.58
N PRO A 44 -16.62 -2.01 2.80
CA PRO A 44 -17.34 -3.26 3.04
C PRO A 44 -18.68 -3.34 2.31
N GLU A 45 -19.38 -2.21 2.14
CA GLU A 45 -20.67 -2.14 1.47
C GLU A 45 -20.56 -2.47 -0.02
N GLU A 46 -19.45 -2.05 -0.64
CA GLU A 46 -19.14 -2.34 -2.04
C GLU A 46 -18.28 -3.61 -2.21
N GLY A 47 -17.96 -4.30 -1.12
CA GLY A 47 -17.08 -5.47 -1.14
C GLY A 47 -15.62 -5.15 -1.50
N LYS A 48 -15.24 -3.89 -1.52
CA LYS A 48 -13.88 -3.45 -1.88
C LYS A 48 -12.93 -3.60 -0.70
N LYS A 49 -11.76 -4.18 -0.96
CA LYS A 49 -10.68 -4.33 0.02
C LYS A 49 -9.35 -3.94 -0.61
N VAL A 50 -8.56 -3.13 0.08
CA VAL A 50 -7.20 -2.76 -0.36
C VAL A 50 -6.33 -4.00 -0.55
N ILE A 51 -6.49 -5.00 0.32
CA ILE A 51 -5.74 -6.27 0.23
C ILE A 51 -5.98 -6.98 -1.10
N SER A 52 -7.22 -7.00 -1.60
CA SER A 52 -7.54 -7.64 -2.88
C SER A 52 -6.85 -6.94 -4.07
N VAL A 53 -6.73 -5.61 -4.01
CA VAL A 53 -5.97 -4.86 -5.03
C VAL A 53 -4.48 -5.20 -4.97
N ILE A 54 -3.91 -5.34 -3.76
CA ILE A 54 -2.52 -5.75 -3.57
C ILE A 54 -2.30 -7.17 -4.11
N GLU A 55 -3.20 -8.11 -3.82
CA GLU A 55 -3.15 -9.49 -4.34
C GLU A 55 -3.21 -9.52 -5.87
N ASP A 56 -4.13 -8.75 -6.46
CA ASP A 56 -4.28 -8.66 -7.91
C ASP A 56 -3.02 -8.11 -8.60
N GLU A 57 -2.39 -7.09 -8.04
CA GLU A 57 -1.15 -6.54 -8.59
C GLU A 57 0.04 -7.50 -8.39
N LEU A 58 0.14 -8.18 -7.24
CA LEU A 58 1.13 -9.24 -7.01
C LEU A 58 1.00 -10.35 -8.06
N MET A 59 -0.20 -10.83 -8.33
CA MET A 59 -0.41 -11.93 -9.30
C MET A 59 -0.06 -11.56 -10.73
N LYS A 60 -0.05 -10.27 -11.06
CA LYS A 60 0.24 -9.74 -12.41
C LYS A 60 1.69 -9.31 -12.62
N CYS A 61 2.43 -9.04 -11.53
CA CYS A 61 3.76 -8.46 -11.62
C CYS A 61 4.84 -9.46 -12.03
N ASP A 62 5.95 -8.92 -12.52
CA ASP A 62 7.21 -9.63 -12.80
C ASP A 62 8.22 -9.41 -11.69
N GLN A 63 8.00 -8.43 -10.84
CA GLN A 63 8.80 -8.10 -9.66
C GLN A 63 7.98 -7.28 -8.68
N PHE A 64 8.21 -7.44 -7.37
CA PHE A 64 7.57 -6.60 -6.36
C PHE A 64 8.53 -6.11 -5.28
N GLN A 65 8.20 -4.95 -4.72
CA GLN A 65 8.87 -4.37 -3.56
C GLN A 65 7.80 -3.91 -2.56
N ILE A 66 7.98 -4.29 -1.31
CA ILE A 66 7.08 -3.92 -0.21
C ILE A 66 7.92 -3.23 0.87
N SER A 67 7.46 -2.07 1.31
CA SER A 67 8.07 -1.31 2.39
C SER A 67 7.03 -1.02 3.46
N VAL A 68 7.18 -1.63 4.63
CA VAL A 68 6.21 -1.51 5.74
C VAL A 68 6.94 -1.38 7.07
N ALA A 69 6.41 -0.56 7.96
CA ALA A 69 7.06 -0.31 9.25
C ALA A 69 7.15 -1.57 10.12
N PHE A 70 6.15 -2.43 10.09
CA PHE A 70 6.13 -3.70 10.83
C PHE A 70 5.28 -4.76 10.13
N ILE A 71 5.53 -6.01 10.47
CA ILE A 71 4.91 -7.19 9.85
C ILE A 71 4.37 -8.10 10.94
N THR A 72 3.08 -8.44 10.89
CA THR A 72 2.43 -9.38 11.80
C THR A 72 1.91 -10.61 11.05
N MET A 73 1.67 -11.70 11.78
CA MET A 73 1.05 -12.91 11.19
C MET A 73 -0.33 -12.60 10.60
N GLY A 74 -1.15 -11.80 11.31
CA GLY A 74 -2.46 -11.38 10.80
C GLY A 74 -2.36 -10.64 9.48
N GLY A 75 -1.33 -9.79 9.34
CA GLY A 75 -1.10 -9.02 8.12
C GLY A 75 -0.64 -9.85 6.93
N ILE A 76 0.23 -10.85 7.14
CA ILE A 76 0.75 -11.67 6.02
C ILE A 76 -0.14 -12.87 5.67
N THR A 77 -0.95 -13.37 6.61
CA THR A 77 -1.77 -14.58 6.40
C THR A 77 -2.61 -14.51 5.12
N PRO A 78 -3.33 -13.43 4.82
CA PRO A 78 -4.08 -13.33 3.58
C PRO A 78 -3.20 -13.45 2.32
N LEU A 79 -1.97 -12.93 2.38
CA LEU A 79 -1.04 -12.89 1.24
C LEU A 79 -0.20 -14.16 1.07
N LEU A 80 -0.16 -15.06 2.06
CA LEU A 80 0.74 -16.22 2.04
C LEU A 80 0.52 -17.12 0.83
N GLN A 81 -0.71 -17.34 0.41
CA GLN A 81 -1.00 -18.17 -0.76
C GLN A 81 -0.48 -17.52 -2.05
N THR A 82 -0.73 -16.22 -2.20
CA THR A 82 -0.24 -15.43 -3.32
C THR A 82 1.28 -15.42 -3.37
N LEU A 83 1.95 -15.18 -2.23
CA LEU A 83 3.42 -15.19 -2.14
C LEU A 83 4.02 -16.55 -2.49
N LYS A 84 3.41 -17.65 -2.08
CA LYS A 84 3.82 -19.01 -2.47
C LYS A 84 3.64 -19.27 -3.96
N GLU A 85 2.60 -18.73 -4.56
CA GLU A 85 2.42 -18.84 -6.00
C GLU A 85 3.49 -18.05 -6.76
N LEU A 86 3.85 -16.85 -6.29
CA LEU A 86 4.96 -16.08 -6.82
C LEU A 86 6.31 -16.80 -6.66
N GLU A 87 6.51 -17.51 -5.54
CA GLU A 87 7.68 -18.36 -5.33
C GLU A 87 7.78 -19.45 -6.39
N LYS A 88 6.71 -20.19 -6.66
CA LYS A 88 6.67 -21.21 -7.71
C LYS A 88 6.99 -20.65 -9.09
N ARG A 89 6.52 -19.43 -9.37
CA ARG A 89 6.77 -18.72 -10.62
C ARG A 89 8.13 -18.02 -10.63
N GLN A 90 8.90 -18.10 -9.55
CA GLN A 90 10.21 -17.45 -9.37
C GLN A 90 10.16 -15.92 -9.58
N ILE A 91 9.05 -15.29 -9.23
CA ILE A 91 8.89 -13.83 -9.30
C ILE A 91 9.67 -13.20 -8.15
N PRO A 92 10.72 -12.39 -8.41
CA PRO A 92 11.55 -11.83 -7.36
C PRO A 92 10.81 -10.76 -6.54
N GLY A 93 10.98 -10.85 -5.23
CA GLY A 93 10.41 -9.91 -4.28
C GLY A 93 11.43 -9.34 -3.30
N GLN A 94 11.23 -8.10 -2.93
CA GLN A 94 11.99 -7.45 -1.87
C GLN A 94 11.03 -6.89 -0.83
N ILE A 95 11.29 -7.18 0.44
CA ILE A 95 10.49 -6.68 1.55
C ILE A 95 11.41 -5.96 2.52
N LEU A 96 11.09 -4.69 2.82
CA LEU A 96 11.76 -3.88 3.82
C LEU A 96 10.81 -3.64 4.99
N THR A 97 11.26 -3.95 6.19
CA THR A 97 10.55 -3.65 7.45
C THR A 97 11.51 -3.02 8.47
N THR A 98 11.04 -2.72 9.67
CA THR A 98 11.87 -2.13 10.72
C THR A 98 11.82 -2.94 12.03
N ASN A 99 12.79 -2.66 12.90
CA ASN A 99 12.79 -3.13 14.29
C ASN A 99 12.04 -2.18 15.24
N TYR A 100 11.35 -1.17 14.71
CA TYR A 100 10.66 -0.15 15.51
C TYR A 100 9.73 -0.78 16.54
N LEU A 101 9.99 -0.46 17.83
CA LEU A 101 9.25 -0.95 19.00
C LEU A 101 9.00 -2.48 19.02
N ASN A 102 9.76 -3.26 18.26
CA ASN A 102 9.59 -4.72 18.14
C ASN A 102 8.17 -5.16 17.71
N PHE A 103 7.47 -4.32 16.94
CA PHE A 103 6.13 -4.64 16.45
C PHE A 103 6.10 -5.72 15.36
N SER A 104 7.22 -5.97 14.71
CA SER A 104 7.31 -7.07 13.74
C SER A 104 7.37 -8.41 14.48
N GLU A 105 6.45 -9.32 14.15
CA GLU A 105 6.38 -10.64 14.77
C GLU A 105 7.46 -11.57 14.19
N PRO A 106 8.32 -12.19 15.02
CA PRO A 106 9.38 -13.10 14.54
C PRO A 106 8.84 -14.26 13.70
N ARG A 107 7.65 -14.76 14.01
CA ARG A 107 7.00 -15.85 13.24
C ARG A 107 6.65 -15.39 11.82
N ALA A 108 6.17 -14.16 11.66
CA ALA A 108 5.83 -13.60 10.36
C ALA A 108 7.09 -13.37 9.53
N LEU A 109 8.15 -12.81 10.13
CA LEU A 109 9.43 -12.62 9.47
C LEU A 109 10.03 -13.95 8.99
N LYS A 110 9.99 -14.98 9.85
CA LYS A 110 10.45 -16.31 9.50
C LYS A 110 9.68 -16.91 8.31
N LYS A 111 8.36 -16.74 8.28
CA LYS A 111 7.53 -17.20 7.15
C LYS A 111 7.90 -16.52 5.83
N LEU A 112 8.25 -15.25 5.86
CA LEU A 112 8.71 -14.55 4.66
C LEU A 112 10.13 -14.96 4.25
N GLN A 113 11.02 -15.24 5.21
CA GLN A 113 12.36 -15.73 4.94
C GLN A 113 12.39 -17.15 4.36
N GLU A 114 11.36 -17.97 4.60
CA GLU A 114 11.21 -19.30 4.02
C GLU A 114 10.95 -19.26 2.50
N LEU A 115 10.52 -18.11 1.95
CA LEU A 115 10.24 -17.94 0.52
C LEU A 115 11.54 -17.69 -0.24
N SER A 116 11.91 -18.59 -1.15
CA SER A 116 13.18 -18.56 -1.87
C SER A 116 13.32 -17.38 -2.85
N ASN A 117 12.21 -16.80 -3.29
CA ASN A 117 12.14 -15.66 -4.20
C ASN A 117 12.09 -14.31 -3.48
N VAL A 118 12.06 -14.28 -2.15
CA VAL A 118 11.90 -13.05 -1.36
C VAL A 118 13.20 -12.69 -0.63
N THR A 119 13.66 -11.48 -0.82
CA THR A 119 14.72 -10.87 -0.01
C THR A 119 14.10 -10.00 1.08
N LEU A 120 14.14 -10.45 2.33
CA LEU A 120 13.68 -9.68 3.48
C LEU A 120 14.83 -8.89 4.09
N LYS A 121 14.65 -7.58 4.26
CA LYS A 121 15.60 -6.67 4.93
C LYS A 121 14.92 -5.97 6.10
N MET A 122 15.68 -5.77 7.17
CA MET A 122 15.24 -5.02 8.33
C MET A 122 16.06 -3.74 8.47
N TYR A 123 15.37 -2.61 8.51
CA TYR A 123 15.95 -1.32 8.79
C TYR A 123 16.07 -1.16 10.29
N ASP A 124 17.29 -0.86 10.76
CA ASP A 124 17.59 -0.68 12.17
C ASP A 124 17.42 0.79 12.55
N VAL A 125 16.27 1.10 13.15
CA VAL A 125 15.93 2.48 13.55
C VAL A 125 16.80 3.01 14.70
N ASP A 126 17.34 2.11 15.52
CA ASP A 126 18.17 2.49 16.66
C ASP A 126 19.55 2.97 16.20
N ARG A 127 20.07 2.43 15.10
CA ARG A 127 21.34 2.83 14.50
C ARG A 127 21.23 4.03 13.57
N ALA A 128 20.07 4.20 12.92
CA ALA A 128 19.93 5.19 11.87
C ALA A 128 19.55 6.57 12.36
N ASP A 129 19.20 6.74 13.63
CA ASP A 129 18.72 7.99 14.25
C ASP A 129 17.56 8.66 13.47
N GLN A 130 16.83 7.86 12.67
CA GLN A 130 15.70 8.31 11.87
C GLN A 130 14.58 7.28 11.92
N GLY A 131 13.37 7.75 12.17
CA GLY A 131 12.16 6.92 12.11
C GLY A 131 11.79 6.54 10.67
N PHE A 132 11.32 5.32 10.51
CA PHE A 132 10.81 4.81 9.25
C PHE A 132 9.38 4.28 9.47
N HIS A 133 8.40 4.91 8.84
CA HIS A 133 6.99 4.52 8.98
C HIS A 133 6.26 4.57 7.64
N THR A 134 6.89 4.02 6.60
CA THR A 134 6.29 3.89 5.27
C THR A 134 5.39 2.66 5.18
N LYS A 135 4.43 2.75 4.29
CA LYS A 135 3.61 1.62 3.83
C LYS A 135 3.43 1.80 2.34
N GLY A 136 4.29 1.16 1.60
CA GLY A 136 4.35 1.28 0.15
C GLY A 136 4.52 -0.08 -0.51
N TYR A 137 3.86 -0.25 -1.64
CA TYR A 137 3.92 -1.43 -2.47
C TYR A 137 4.23 -0.99 -3.88
N ILE A 138 5.24 -1.58 -4.49
CA ILE A 138 5.67 -1.29 -5.85
C ILE A 138 5.63 -2.61 -6.62
N PHE A 139 4.90 -2.63 -7.71
CA PHE A 139 4.78 -3.77 -8.60
C PHE A 139 5.29 -3.34 -9.97
N LYS A 140 6.23 -4.10 -10.53
CA LYS A 140 6.74 -3.91 -11.88
C LYS A 140 6.17 -4.99 -12.78
N LYS A 141 5.62 -4.59 -13.93
CA LYS A 141 5.28 -5.48 -15.03
C LYS A 141 5.82 -4.89 -16.32
N GLU A 142 6.75 -5.58 -16.95
CA GLU A 142 7.49 -5.06 -18.09
C GLU A 142 8.13 -3.70 -17.74
N GLU A 143 7.76 -2.62 -18.46
CA GLU A 143 8.23 -1.25 -18.19
C GLU A 143 7.25 -0.42 -17.35
N ILE A 144 6.16 -1.02 -16.87
CA ILE A 144 5.10 -0.33 -16.12
C ILE A 144 5.27 -0.58 -14.62
N TYR A 145 5.23 0.51 -13.84
CA TYR A 145 5.21 0.45 -12.39
C TYR A 145 3.82 0.81 -11.86
N ARG A 146 3.30 -0.04 -10.99
CA ARG A 146 2.15 0.25 -10.15
C ARG A 146 2.63 0.51 -8.74
N ILE A 147 2.25 1.65 -8.17
CA ILE A 147 2.66 2.05 -6.83
C ILE A 147 1.41 2.27 -5.99
N ILE A 148 1.29 1.51 -4.91
CA ILE A 148 0.26 1.71 -3.90
C ILE A 148 0.94 2.28 -2.67
N VAL A 149 0.58 3.50 -2.30
CA VAL A 149 1.02 4.12 -1.05
C VAL A 149 -0.17 4.25 -0.14
N ASN A 150 -0.03 3.79 1.08
CA ASN A 150 -1.11 3.89 2.01
C ASN A 150 -0.90 4.96 3.05
N VAL A 151 -1.98 5.63 3.29
CA VAL A 151 -2.07 6.63 4.33
C VAL A 151 -2.58 6.04 5.65
N LYS A 152 -3.31 4.93 5.67
CA LYS A 152 -3.99 4.53 6.93
C LYS A 152 -4.29 3.04 7.18
N THR A 153 -4.10 2.15 6.25
CA THR A 153 -4.45 0.74 6.48
C THR A 153 -3.25 -0.17 6.36
N CYS A 154 -2.89 -0.76 7.45
CA CYS A 154 -1.89 -1.80 7.49
C CYS A 154 -2.49 -3.12 7.02
N ALA A 155 -2.44 -3.43 5.76
CA ALA A 155 -2.74 -4.79 5.31
C ALA A 155 -1.77 -5.82 5.93
N LEU A 156 -0.61 -5.37 6.40
CA LEU A 156 0.39 -6.23 7.07
C LEU A 156 0.49 -5.99 8.60
N ALA A 157 -0.42 -5.20 9.19
CA ALA A 157 -0.32 -4.77 10.59
C ALA A 157 -1.56 -5.00 11.46
N ASN A 158 -2.56 -5.73 10.99
CA ASN A 158 -3.71 -6.13 11.82
C ASN A 158 -3.59 -7.56 12.29
#